data_4292bda6cd3b9478aed1156316fef088
#
_entry.id   4292bda6cd3b9478aed1156316fef088
#
_cell.length_a   1.000
_cell.length_b   1.000
_cell.length_c   1.000
_cell.angle_alpha   90.00
_cell.angle_beta   90.00
_cell.angle_gamma   90.00
#
_symmetry.space_group_name_H-M   'P 1'
#
loop_
_entity.id
_entity.type
_entity.pdbx_description
1 polymer ?
#
loop_
_entity_poly.entity_id
_entity_poly.type
_entity_poly.pdbx_seq_one_letter_code
_entity_poly.pdbx_strand_id
1 'polypeptide(L)'
;MSDNETKANTPIFRRLYERVFPTVADFFGMLAEQSANAAETTRFLVEFMETGDVLVSQRVRADEHEADRVKAANLGVLSEAFSTPIDREDIHSAIMTLDDIVNYCKSTVVEMEVLGLRPDKHSLEMALHLREGAEALARGFARLSTDPAGAGGDAAAARKAERTVEKAYRRAIAELFQGDDYLHMFKRRETYRHLSNAADRVADAAHSLDNIVVKLC
;
A
#
# COMPACT_ATOMS: atom_id res chain seq x y z
N MET A 1 -39.42 46.13 -4.55
CA MET A 1 -39.00 45.04 -5.40
C MET A 1 -37.56 45.31 -5.78
N SER A 2 -36.64 44.77 -5.08
CA SER A 2 -35.23 44.64 -5.51
C SER A 2 -34.56 43.70 -4.52
N ASP A 3 -34.38 42.47 -4.97
CA ASP A 3 -33.61 41.45 -4.28
C ASP A 3 -32.15 41.83 -4.38
N ASN A 4 -31.53 42.10 -3.26
CA ASN A 4 -30.11 42.37 -3.14
C ASN A 4 -29.42 41.15 -2.58
N GLU A 5 -28.86 40.31 -3.47
CA GLU A 5 -28.06 39.14 -3.15
C GLU A 5 -26.85 39.54 -2.30
N THR A 6 -26.85 39.12 -1.07
CA THR A 6 -25.76 39.30 -0.13
C THR A 6 -24.62 38.35 -0.53
N LYS A 7 -23.69 38.81 -1.39
CA LYS A 7 -22.39 38.16 -1.60
C LYS A 7 -21.64 38.16 -0.26
N ALA A 8 -21.47 36.96 0.31
CA ALA A 8 -20.72 36.77 1.54
C ALA A 8 -19.28 37.29 1.36
N ASN A 9 -19.01 38.39 2.00
CA ASN A 9 -17.72 39.08 1.99
C ASN A 9 -16.78 38.30 2.95
N THR A 10 -16.00 37.34 2.41
CA THR A 10 -14.97 36.67 3.20
C THR A 10 -13.98 37.73 3.65
N PRO A 11 -13.76 37.98 4.95
CA PRO A 11 -12.96 39.10 5.41
C PRO A 11 -11.53 39.00 4.87
N ILE A 12 -11.01 40.09 4.30
CA ILE A 12 -9.68 40.23 3.70
C ILE A 12 -8.61 39.72 4.65
N PHE A 13 -8.79 39.89 5.97
CA PHE A 13 -7.92 39.37 7.02
C PHE A 13 -7.83 37.84 7.02
N ARG A 14 -8.89 37.11 6.71
CA ARG A 14 -8.86 35.64 6.64
C ARG A 14 -8.06 35.18 5.44
N ARG A 15 -8.20 35.83 4.28
CA ARG A 15 -7.38 35.53 3.08
C ARG A 15 -5.90 35.88 3.27
N LEU A 16 -5.59 36.98 4.00
CA LEU A 16 -4.22 37.33 4.35
C LEU A 16 -3.63 36.32 5.37
N TYR A 17 -4.42 35.94 6.37
CA TYR A 17 -4.00 34.95 7.38
C TYR A 17 -3.73 33.59 6.74
N GLU A 18 -4.61 33.09 5.88
CA GLU A 18 -4.45 31.83 5.13
C GLU A 18 -3.26 31.87 4.15
N ARG A 19 -2.87 33.07 3.70
CA ARG A 19 -1.70 33.27 2.84
C ARG A 19 -0.38 33.38 3.61
N VAL A 20 -0.43 33.80 4.86
CA VAL A 20 0.73 33.94 5.76
C VAL A 20 0.92 32.66 6.60
N PHE A 21 -0.16 31.95 6.91
CA PHE A 21 -0.18 30.68 7.63
C PHE A 21 -0.92 29.63 6.79
N PRO A 22 -0.28 29.07 5.76
CA PRO A 22 -0.90 27.99 5.00
C PRO A 22 -1.21 26.84 5.94
N THR A 23 -2.44 26.31 5.85
CA THR A 23 -2.82 25.09 6.58
C THR A 23 -1.86 23.98 6.20
N VAL A 24 -1.16 23.42 7.16
CA VAL A 24 -0.32 22.23 6.93
C VAL A 24 -1.27 21.08 6.54
N ALA A 25 -0.98 20.45 5.41
CA ALA A 25 -1.76 19.29 4.97
C ALA A 25 -1.61 18.15 5.99
N ASP A 26 -2.67 17.36 6.16
CA ASP A 26 -2.68 16.19 7.03
C ASP A 26 -1.96 15.00 6.37
N PHE A 27 -0.64 15.05 6.33
CA PHE A 27 0.17 13.98 5.75
C PHE A 27 0.02 12.65 6.49
N PHE A 28 -0.20 12.68 7.80
CA PHE A 28 -0.40 11.43 8.55
C PHE A 28 -1.73 10.78 8.19
N GLY A 29 -2.82 11.56 8.07
CA GLY A 29 -4.10 11.06 7.60
C GLY A 29 -4.01 10.51 6.16
N MET A 30 -3.29 11.19 5.27
CA MET A 30 -3.09 10.74 3.89
C MET A 30 -2.34 9.40 3.81
N LEU A 31 -1.26 9.23 4.59
CA LEU A 31 -0.51 7.97 4.65
C LEU A 31 -1.33 6.85 5.30
N ALA A 32 -2.12 7.17 6.32
CA ALA A 32 -3.05 6.22 6.95
C ALA A 32 -4.11 5.73 5.96
N GLU A 33 -4.73 6.61 5.19
CA GLU A 33 -5.70 6.25 4.15
C GLU A 33 -5.06 5.38 3.07
N GLN A 34 -3.91 5.77 2.53
CA GLN A 34 -3.23 5.02 1.49
C GLN A 34 -2.79 3.63 1.97
N SER A 35 -2.31 3.50 3.22
CA SER A 35 -1.95 2.20 3.79
C SER A 35 -3.17 1.31 4.05
N ALA A 36 -4.32 1.89 4.41
CA ALA A 36 -5.58 1.16 4.54
C ALA A 36 -6.05 0.62 3.18
N ASN A 37 -5.92 1.40 2.11
CA ASN A 37 -6.24 0.96 0.74
C ASN A 37 -5.32 -0.20 0.31
N ALA A 38 -4.01 -0.13 0.59
CA ALA A 38 -3.10 -1.23 0.29
C ALA A 38 -3.47 -2.51 1.07
N ALA A 39 -3.87 -2.39 2.34
CA ALA A 39 -4.35 -3.53 3.13
C ALA A 39 -5.66 -4.12 2.57
N GLU A 40 -6.58 -3.29 2.08
CA GLU A 40 -7.81 -3.75 1.44
C GLU A 40 -7.54 -4.53 0.15
N THR A 41 -6.65 -4.00 -0.71
CA THR A 41 -6.24 -4.71 -1.94
C THR A 41 -5.63 -6.08 -1.63
N THR A 42 -4.82 -6.19 -0.57
CA THR A 42 -4.28 -7.52 -0.16
C THR A 42 -5.37 -8.48 0.33
N ARG A 43 -6.48 -7.99 0.90
CA ARG A 43 -7.64 -8.83 1.25
C ARG A 43 -8.33 -9.38 0.01
N PHE A 44 -8.54 -8.54 -1.03
CA PHE A 44 -9.07 -9.03 -2.31
C PHE A 44 -8.11 -10.00 -2.99
N LEU A 45 -6.80 -9.79 -2.88
CA LEU A 45 -5.82 -10.77 -3.38
C LEU A 45 -5.99 -12.13 -2.68
N VAL A 46 -6.17 -12.16 -1.35
CA VAL A 46 -6.43 -13.41 -0.61
C VAL A 46 -7.74 -14.05 -1.06
N GLU A 47 -8.82 -13.28 -1.17
CA GLU A 47 -10.11 -13.77 -1.67
C GLU A 47 -9.98 -14.39 -3.08
N PHE A 48 -9.19 -13.76 -3.96
CA PHE A 48 -8.86 -14.32 -5.28
C PHE A 48 -8.08 -15.64 -5.16
N MET A 49 -7.10 -15.70 -4.26
CA MET A 49 -6.30 -16.92 -4.06
C MET A 49 -7.13 -18.07 -3.43
N GLU A 50 -8.20 -17.78 -2.73
CA GLU A 50 -9.12 -18.77 -2.19
C GLU A 50 -10.12 -19.29 -3.24
N THR A 51 -10.63 -18.39 -4.09
CA THR A 51 -11.77 -18.68 -4.96
C THR A 51 -11.39 -18.88 -6.43
N GLY A 52 -10.35 -18.22 -6.90
CA GLY A 52 -10.02 -18.10 -8.32
C GLY A 52 -11.08 -17.34 -9.13
N ASP A 53 -11.92 -16.52 -8.45
CA ASP A 53 -13.03 -15.82 -9.09
C ASP A 53 -12.53 -14.60 -9.86
N VAL A 54 -12.88 -14.55 -11.16
CA VAL A 54 -12.53 -13.42 -12.06
C VAL A 54 -13.14 -12.10 -11.58
N LEU A 55 -14.31 -12.12 -10.93
CA LEU A 55 -14.90 -10.89 -10.39
C LEU A 55 -14.05 -10.30 -9.26
N VAL A 56 -13.40 -11.14 -8.46
CA VAL A 56 -12.48 -10.70 -7.41
C VAL A 56 -11.20 -10.12 -8.02
N SER A 57 -10.68 -10.73 -9.09
CA SER A 57 -9.51 -10.16 -9.79
C SER A 57 -9.82 -8.78 -10.40
N GLN A 58 -11.04 -8.55 -10.88
CA GLN A 58 -11.48 -7.24 -11.35
C GLN A 58 -11.53 -6.20 -10.24
N ARG A 59 -11.87 -6.59 -8.99
CA ARG A 59 -11.77 -5.68 -7.83
C ARG A 59 -10.33 -5.27 -7.56
N VAL A 60 -9.39 -6.22 -7.55
CA VAL A 60 -7.95 -5.90 -7.36
C VAL A 60 -7.47 -4.88 -8.41
N ARG A 61 -7.92 -5.02 -9.67
CA ARG A 61 -7.59 -4.05 -10.74
C ARG A 61 -8.24 -2.68 -10.53
N ALA A 62 -9.51 -2.66 -10.07
CA ALA A 62 -10.21 -1.41 -9.80
C ALA A 62 -9.58 -0.65 -8.64
N ASP A 63 -9.16 -1.37 -7.60
CA ASP A 63 -8.45 -0.81 -6.45
C ASP A 63 -7.11 -0.19 -6.84
N GLU A 64 -6.36 -0.82 -7.75
CA GLU A 64 -5.10 -0.24 -8.21
C GLU A 64 -5.31 1.07 -8.98
N HIS A 65 -6.35 1.18 -9.80
CA HIS A 65 -6.68 2.45 -10.45
C HIS A 65 -7.08 3.54 -9.45
N GLU A 66 -7.74 3.17 -8.33
CA GLU A 66 -8.03 4.10 -7.25
C GLU A 66 -6.75 4.48 -6.49
N ALA A 67 -5.89 3.51 -6.18
CA ALA A 67 -4.61 3.73 -5.52
C ALA A 67 -3.71 4.67 -6.34
N ASP A 68 -3.65 4.53 -7.67
CA ASP A 68 -2.92 5.45 -8.55
C ASP A 68 -3.44 6.89 -8.45
N ARG A 69 -4.77 7.08 -8.35
CA ARG A 69 -5.38 8.40 -8.16
C ARG A 69 -5.01 8.99 -6.79
N VAL A 70 -5.09 8.19 -5.74
CA VAL A 70 -4.71 8.60 -4.37
C VAL A 70 -3.23 8.97 -4.32
N LYS A 71 -2.34 8.14 -4.89
CA LYS A 71 -0.91 8.44 -5.01
C LYS A 71 -0.67 9.78 -5.71
N ALA A 72 -1.28 9.99 -6.88
CA ALA A 72 -1.11 11.21 -7.66
C ALA A 72 -1.59 12.45 -6.87
N ALA A 73 -2.71 12.34 -6.16
CA ALA A 73 -3.23 13.40 -5.30
C ALA A 73 -2.26 13.70 -4.14
N ASN A 74 -1.78 12.65 -3.45
CA ASN A 74 -0.85 12.77 -2.32
C ASN A 74 0.48 13.40 -2.74
N LEU A 75 1.04 13.01 -3.89
CA LEU A 75 2.25 13.63 -4.45
C LEU A 75 2.01 15.09 -4.85
N GLY A 76 0.84 15.42 -5.38
CA GLY A 76 0.42 16.80 -5.68
C GLY A 76 0.42 17.66 -4.41
N VAL A 77 -0.25 17.20 -3.36
CA VAL A 77 -0.26 17.90 -2.06
C VAL A 77 1.15 18.05 -1.48
N LEU A 78 1.98 17.00 -1.57
CA LEU A 78 3.36 17.06 -1.10
C LEU A 78 4.18 18.08 -1.88
N SER A 79 4.01 18.17 -3.20
CA SER A 79 4.77 19.10 -4.05
C SER A 79 4.42 20.56 -3.77
N GLU A 80 3.16 20.86 -3.45
CA GLU A 80 2.65 22.20 -3.20
C GLU A 80 2.82 22.65 -1.73
N ALA A 81 3.09 21.73 -0.81
CA ALA A 81 3.18 22.04 0.61
C ALA A 81 4.36 22.99 0.89
N PHE A 82 4.12 24.06 1.61
CA PHE A 82 5.19 24.98 2.06
C PHE A 82 6.07 24.37 3.14
N SER A 83 5.45 23.62 4.08
CA SER A 83 6.12 22.89 5.16
C SER A 83 5.47 21.52 5.37
N THR A 84 6.22 20.57 5.90
CA THR A 84 5.78 19.23 6.23
C THR A 84 6.12 18.89 7.69
N PRO A 85 5.32 18.08 8.39
CA PRO A 85 5.57 17.73 9.80
C PRO A 85 6.80 16.82 9.99
N ILE A 86 7.23 16.16 8.93
CA ILE A 86 8.40 15.27 8.83
C ILE A 86 9.08 15.50 7.48
N ASP A 87 10.23 14.88 7.26
CA ASP A 87 10.98 15.05 6.01
C ASP A 87 10.16 14.65 4.78
N ARG A 88 10.20 15.48 3.75
CA ARG A 88 9.49 15.25 2.48
C ARG A 88 9.87 13.93 1.83
N GLU A 89 11.16 13.56 1.93
CA GLU A 89 11.67 12.33 1.35
C GLU A 89 11.04 11.09 2.00
N ASP A 90 10.79 11.12 3.32
CA ASP A 90 10.12 10.02 4.01
C ASP A 90 8.66 9.91 3.62
N ILE A 91 7.95 11.05 3.49
CA ILE A 91 6.56 11.07 3.01
C ILE A 91 6.50 10.53 1.59
N HIS A 92 7.37 11.01 0.70
CA HIS A 92 7.44 10.55 -0.68
C HIS A 92 7.73 9.05 -0.76
N SER A 93 8.73 8.57 0.00
CA SER A 93 9.09 7.16 0.07
C SER A 93 7.92 6.29 0.54
N ALA A 94 7.19 6.72 1.59
CA ALA A 94 6.03 6.01 2.09
C ALA A 94 4.91 5.94 1.03
N ILE A 95 4.60 7.06 0.35
CA ILE A 95 3.60 7.10 -0.73
C ILE A 95 3.95 6.09 -1.84
N MET A 96 5.22 6.09 -2.29
CA MET A 96 5.66 5.23 -3.38
C MET A 96 5.64 3.74 -3.00
N THR A 97 6.17 3.39 -1.82
CA THR A 97 6.25 1.99 -1.40
C THR A 97 4.88 1.38 -1.08
N LEU A 98 3.94 2.16 -0.54
CA LEU A 98 2.56 1.71 -0.32
C LEU A 98 1.83 1.43 -1.64
N ASP A 99 2.04 2.27 -2.66
CA ASP A 99 1.49 2.06 -3.99
C ASP A 99 2.07 0.82 -4.68
N ASP A 100 3.37 0.59 -4.54
CA ASP A 100 4.02 -0.58 -5.11
C ASP A 100 3.43 -1.92 -4.60
N ILE A 101 2.95 -1.98 -3.35
CA ILE A 101 2.25 -3.17 -2.82
C ILE A 101 1.02 -3.47 -3.67
N VAL A 102 0.20 -2.46 -3.94
CA VAL A 102 -1.03 -2.58 -4.76
C VAL A 102 -0.71 -2.98 -6.19
N ASN A 103 0.33 -2.37 -6.77
CA ASN A 103 0.81 -2.69 -8.12
C ASN A 103 1.21 -4.16 -8.26
N TYR A 104 1.91 -4.73 -7.28
CA TYR A 104 2.28 -6.15 -7.31
C TYR A 104 1.08 -7.08 -7.08
N CYS A 105 0.08 -6.68 -6.28
CA CYS A 105 -1.18 -7.42 -6.15
C CYS A 105 -1.89 -7.51 -7.50
N LYS A 106 -2.05 -6.38 -8.21
CA LYS A 106 -2.62 -6.35 -9.57
C LYS A 106 -1.81 -7.19 -10.55
N SER A 107 -0.48 -7.01 -10.56
CA SER A 107 0.40 -7.77 -11.47
C SER A 107 0.23 -9.28 -11.27
N THR A 108 0.11 -9.73 -10.03
CA THR A 108 -0.10 -11.15 -9.69
C THR A 108 -1.40 -11.69 -10.30
N VAL A 109 -2.54 -11.01 -10.10
CA VAL A 109 -3.84 -11.52 -10.62
C VAL A 109 -3.89 -11.44 -12.15
N VAL A 110 -3.37 -10.36 -12.74
CA VAL A 110 -3.34 -10.20 -14.22
C VAL A 110 -2.49 -11.27 -14.87
N GLU A 111 -1.31 -11.54 -14.34
CA GLU A 111 -0.40 -12.53 -14.92
C GLU A 111 -0.93 -13.95 -14.74
N MET A 112 -1.55 -14.27 -13.61
CA MET A 112 -2.22 -15.57 -13.46
C MET A 112 -3.31 -15.79 -14.51
N GLU A 113 -4.11 -14.77 -14.81
CA GLU A 113 -5.14 -14.86 -15.86
C GLU A 113 -4.52 -15.03 -17.25
N VAL A 114 -3.53 -14.20 -17.60
CA VAL A 114 -2.86 -14.26 -18.92
C VAL A 114 -2.16 -15.60 -19.14
N LEU A 115 -1.55 -16.15 -18.08
CA LEU A 115 -0.85 -17.44 -18.15
C LEU A 115 -1.80 -18.66 -18.01
N GLY A 116 -3.10 -18.43 -17.74
CA GLY A 116 -4.09 -19.48 -17.53
C GLY A 116 -3.83 -20.28 -16.24
N LEU A 117 -3.28 -19.65 -15.22
CA LEU A 117 -2.97 -20.28 -13.93
C LEU A 117 -4.14 -20.11 -12.96
N ARG A 118 -4.40 -21.16 -12.18
CA ARG A 118 -5.29 -21.10 -11.03
C ARG A 118 -4.48 -20.93 -9.74
N PRO A 119 -5.05 -20.28 -8.69
CA PRO A 119 -4.44 -20.26 -7.38
C PRO A 119 -4.13 -21.68 -6.87
N ASP A 120 -3.09 -21.77 -6.04
CA ASP A 120 -2.70 -23.00 -5.36
C ASP A 120 -2.38 -22.74 -3.87
N LYS A 121 -2.06 -23.83 -3.14
CA LYS A 121 -1.76 -23.74 -1.71
C LYS A 121 -0.63 -22.77 -1.36
N HIS A 122 0.39 -22.64 -2.24
CA HIS A 122 1.54 -21.81 -1.99
C HIS A 122 1.25 -20.33 -2.26
N SER A 123 0.54 -20.04 -3.37
CA SER A 123 0.12 -18.65 -3.67
C SER A 123 -0.85 -18.13 -2.60
N LEU A 124 -1.76 -18.97 -2.11
CA LEU A 124 -2.64 -18.60 -1.00
C LEU A 124 -1.87 -18.35 0.30
N GLU A 125 -0.94 -19.22 0.66
CA GLU A 125 -0.12 -19.06 1.87
C GLU A 125 0.68 -17.75 1.84
N MET A 126 1.32 -17.45 0.71
CA MET A 126 2.07 -16.21 0.52
C MET A 126 1.16 -14.98 0.59
N ALA A 127 -0.02 -15.02 -0.02
CA ALA A 127 -0.98 -13.92 0.01
C ALA A 127 -1.54 -13.67 1.43
N LEU A 128 -1.77 -14.71 2.23
CA LEU A 128 -2.18 -14.57 3.63
C LEU A 128 -1.15 -13.80 4.46
N HIS A 129 0.13 -14.15 4.34
CA HIS A 129 1.20 -13.45 5.06
C HIS A 129 1.47 -12.05 4.50
N LEU A 130 1.29 -11.84 3.20
CA LEU A 130 1.34 -10.51 2.60
C LEU A 130 0.28 -9.59 3.20
N ARG A 131 -0.97 -10.09 3.34
CA ARG A 131 -2.06 -9.38 4.01
C ARG A 131 -1.72 -9.02 5.46
N GLU A 132 -1.18 -9.97 6.23
CA GLU A 132 -0.75 -9.71 7.61
C GLU A 132 0.24 -8.54 7.69
N GLY A 133 1.18 -8.46 6.75
CA GLY A 133 2.15 -7.38 6.65
C GLY A 133 1.50 -6.03 6.28
N ALA A 134 0.62 -6.00 5.29
CA ALA A 134 -0.08 -4.80 4.87
C ALA A 134 -1.03 -4.27 5.97
N GLU A 135 -1.73 -5.17 6.69
CA GLU A 135 -2.56 -4.79 7.84
C GLU A 135 -1.72 -4.23 9.01
N ALA A 136 -0.51 -4.73 9.20
CA ALA A 136 0.40 -4.14 10.18
C ALA A 136 0.83 -2.72 9.77
N LEU A 137 1.16 -2.49 8.50
CA LEU A 137 1.44 -1.16 7.98
C LEU A 137 0.26 -0.20 8.17
N ALA A 138 -0.96 -0.64 7.84
CA ALA A 138 -2.17 0.18 8.01
C ALA A 138 -2.36 0.61 9.48
N ARG A 139 -2.15 -0.29 10.44
CA ARG A 139 -2.17 0.06 11.87
C ARG A 139 -1.06 1.03 12.25
N GLY A 140 0.15 0.81 11.76
CA GLY A 140 1.31 1.65 12.05
C GLY A 140 1.13 3.08 11.55
N PHE A 141 0.76 3.26 10.28
CA PHE A 141 0.51 4.58 9.71
C PHE A 141 -0.69 5.29 10.37
N ALA A 142 -1.75 4.56 10.73
CA ALA A 142 -2.92 5.13 11.39
C ALA A 142 -2.61 5.70 12.78
N ARG A 143 -1.59 5.19 13.48
CA ARG A 143 -1.23 5.67 14.83
C ARG A 143 -0.04 6.62 14.88
N LEU A 144 0.58 6.97 13.75
CA LEU A 144 1.77 7.83 13.70
C LEU A 144 1.62 9.14 14.47
N SER A 145 0.46 9.78 14.39
CA SER A 145 0.20 11.06 15.06
C SER A 145 -0.10 10.94 16.54
N THR A 146 -0.47 9.75 17.04
CA THR A 146 -0.97 9.55 18.42
C THR A 146 -0.09 8.62 19.26
N ASP A 147 0.55 7.64 18.62
CA ASP A 147 1.39 6.62 19.28
C ASP A 147 2.54 6.18 18.33
N PRO A 148 3.53 7.05 18.08
CA PRO A 148 4.66 6.71 17.22
C PRO A 148 5.45 5.48 17.70
N ALA A 149 5.61 5.31 18.99
CA ALA A 149 6.31 4.15 19.56
C ALA A 149 5.59 2.82 19.22
N GLY A 150 4.25 2.81 19.31
CA GLY A 150 3.44 1.66 18.89
C GLY A 150 3.54 1.40 17.37
N ALA A 151 3.66 2.45 16.55
CA ALA A 151 3.87 2.32 15.11
C ALA A 151 5.17 1.58 14.77
N GLY A 152 6.25 1.76 15.54
CA GLY A 152 7.49 0.99 15.40
C GLY A 152 7.28 -0.52 15.61
N GLY A 153 6.39 -0.90 16.53
CA GLY A 153 5.99 -2.29 16.74
C GLY A 153 5.26 -2.88 15.53
N ASP A 154 4.38 -2.08 14.90
CA ASP A 154 3.68 -2.49 13.66
C ASP A 154 4.64 -2.60 12.47
N ALA A 155 5.61 -1.70 12.32
CA ALA A 155 6.67 -1.82 11.32
C ALA A 155 7.48 -3.11 11.48
N ALA A 156 7.83 -3.46 12.73
CA ALA A 156 8.51 -4.73 13.01
C ALA A 156 7.64 -5.96 12.66
N ALA A 157 6.31 -5.89 12.89
CA ALA A 157 5.37 -6.94 12.50
C ALA A 157 5.29 -7.09 10.98
N ALA A 158 5.25 -5.99 10.23
CA ALA A 158 5.25 -6.00 8.77
C ALA A 158 6.53 -6.67 8.20
N ARG A 159 7.70 -6.32 8.71
CA ARG A 159 8.98 -6.99 8.33
C ARG A 159 9.01 -8.48 8.71
N LYS A 160 8.34 -8.86 9.79
CA LYS A 160 8.22 -10.29 10.14
C LYS A 160 7.36 -11.03 9.14
N ALA A 161 6.26 -10.42 8.69
CA ALA A 161 5.37 -11.00 7.67
C ALA A 161 6.13 -11.19 6.33
N GLU A 162 6.89 -10.19 5.87
CA GLU A 162 7.77 -10.33 4.69
C GLU A 162 8.68 -11.56 4.81
N ARG A 163 9.45 -11.70 5.90
CA ARG A 163 10.32 -12.86 6.10
C ARG A 163 9.57 -14.20 6.07
N THR A 164 8.27 -14.20 6.42
CA THR A 164 7.44 -15.41 6.35
C THR A 164 7.01 -15.71 4.92
N VAL A 165 6.68 -14.68 4.13
CA VAL A 165 6.44 -14.82 2.68
C VAL A 165 7.69 -15.39 1.99
N GLU A 166 8.87 -14.86 2.29
CA GLU A 166 10.14 -15.34 1.73
C GLU A 166 10.43 -16.82 2.04
N LYS A 167 10.11 -17.28 3.24
CA LYS A 167 10.23 -18.70 3.60
C LYS A 167 9.22 -19.55 2.82
N ALA A 168 7.98 -19.09 2.68
CA ALA A 168 6.96 -19.77 1.89
C ALA A 168 7.36 -19.83 0.40
N TYR A 169 7.88 -18.72 -0.16
CA TYR A 169 8.40 -18.65 -1.51
C TYR A 169 9.49 -19.69 -1.77
N ARG A 170 10.53 -19.75 -0.91
CA ARG A 170 11.64 -20.70 -1.09
C ARG A 170 11.16 -22.15 -1.03
N ARG A 171 10.20 -22.47 -0.15
CA ARG A 171 9.58 -23.79 -0.09
C ARG A 171 8.76 -24.08 -1.35
N ALA A 172 7.95 -23.12 -1.81
CA ALA A 172 7.17 -23.25 -3.03
C ALA A 172 8.06 -23.51 -4.26
N ILE A 173 9.17 -22.78 -4.39
CA ILE A 173 10.16 -22.99 -5.45
C ILE A 173 10.82 -24.38 -5.36
N ALA A 174 11.21 -24.80 -4.15
CA ALA A 174 11.82 -26.12 -3.96
C ALA A 174 10.87 -27.27 -4.36
N GLU A 175 9.58 -27.17 -4.03
CA GLU A 175 8.57 -28.14 -4.44
C GLU A 175 8.30 -28.06 -5.94
N LEU A 176 8.17 -26.85 -6.50
CA LEU A 176 7.88 -26.62 -7.93
C LEU A 176 8.93 -27.28 -8.83
N PHE A 177 10.20 -27.17 -8.47
CA PHE A 177 11.32 -27.71 -9.28
C PHE A 177 11.58 -29.22 -9.08
N GLN A 178 10.70 -29.93 -8.37
CA GLN A 178 10.69 -31.40 -8.32
C GLN A 178 9.94 -32.02 -9.52
N GLY A 179 9.15 -31.21 -10.25
CA GLY A 179 8.37 -31.65 -11.39
C GLY A 179 9.18 -31.72 -12.70
N ASP A 180 8.52 -32.14 -13.77
CA ASP A 180 9.07 -32.26 -15.13
C ASP A 180 8.32 -31.41 -16.18
N ASP A 181 7.22 -30.75 -15.81
CA ASP A 181 6.52 -29.79 -16.68
C ASP A 181 7.17 -28.40 -16.58
N TYR A 182 8.25 -28.22 -17.35
CA TYR A 182 9.02 -26.98 -17.36
C TYR A 182 8.20 -25.75 -17.71
N LEU A 183 7.24 -25.86 -18.63
CA LEU A 183 6.40 -24.71 -19.00
C LEU A 183 5.51 -24.26 -17.84
N HIS A 184 4.87 -25.21 -17.17
CA HIS A 184 4.11 -24.93 -15.93
C HIS A 184 5.01 -24.34 -14.84
N MET A 185 6.21 -24.89 -14.65
CA MET A 185 7.17 -24.41 -13.68
C MET A 185 7.57 -22.95 -13.93
N PHE A 186 7.88 -22.57 -15.19
CA PHE A 186 8.18 -21.18 -15.52
C PHE A 186 7.02 -20.23 -15.23
N LYS A 187 5.81 -20.58 -15.69
CA LYS A 187 4.62 -19.78 -15.46
C LYS A 187 4.36 -19.60 -13.95
N ARG A 188 4.38 -20.68 -13.17
CA ARG A 188 4.09 -20.69 -11.75
C ARG A 188 5.14 -19.89 -10.95
N ARG A 189 6.41 -20.02 -11.31
CA ARG A 189 7.51 -19.27 -10.71
C ARG A 189 7.29 -17.76 -10.81
N GLU A 190 6.77 -17.24 -11.94
CA GLU A 190 6.50 -15.82 -12.08
C GLU A 190 5.43 -15.34 -11.07
N THR A 191 4.34 -16.09 -10.89
CA THR A 191 3.33 -15.78 -9.88
C THR A 191 3.93 -15.72 -8.48
N TYR A 192 4.73 -16.72 -8.10
CA TYR A 192 5.37 -16.73 -6.77
C TYR A 192 6.35 -15.56 -6.61
N ARG A 193 7.07 -15.21 -7.67
CA ARG A 193 7.99 -14.08 -7.67
C ARG A 193 7.26 -12.74 -7.47
N HIS A 194 6.09 -12.54 -8.08
CA HIS A 194 5.30 -11.33 -7.84
C HIS A 194 4.84 -11.22 -6.39
N LEU A 195 4.41 -12.31 -5.77
CA LEU A 195 4.05 -12.33 -4.36
C LEU A 195 5.25 -12.05 -3.43
N SER A 196 6.43 -12.60 -3.75
CA SER A 196 7.67 -12.29 -3.03
C SER A 196 8.05 -10.82 -3.19
N ASN A 197 8.02 -10.27 -4.41
CA ASN A 197 8.30 -8.86 -4.66
C ASN A 197 7.29 -7.93 -3.94
N ALA A 198 6.01 -8.31 -3.86
CA ALA A 198 5.02 -7.56 -3.08
C ALA A 198 5.39 -7.51 -1.59
N ALA A 199 5.92 -8.61 -1.05
CA ALA A 199 6.39 -8.66 0.33
C ALA A 199 7.64 -7.79 0.55
N ASP A 200 8.56 -7.72 -0.42
CA ASP A 200 9.68 -6.77 -0.38
C ASP A 200 9.17 -5.32 -0.28
N ARG A 201 8.10 -4.97 -1.01
CA ARG A 201 7.49 -3.63 -0.89
C ARG A 201 6.86 -3.37 0.47
N VAL A 202 6.28 -4.41 1.11
CA VAL A 202 5.83 -4.31 2.51
C VAL A 202 7.00 -4.01 3.44
N ALA A 203 8.15 -4.64 3.25
CA ALA A 203 9.35 -4.36 4.04
C ALA A 203 9.89 -2.93 3.78
N ASP A 204 9.88 -2.46 2.54
CA ASP A 204 10.31 -1.10 2.19
C ASP A 204 9.37 -0.05 2.82
N ALA A 205 8.05 -0.27 2.77
CA ALA A 205 7.08 0.60 3.45
C ALA A 205 7.27 0.59 4.98
N ALA A 206 7.61 -0.57 5.56
CA ALA A 206 7.94 -0.66 6.97
C ALA A 206 9.23 0.09 7.35
N HIS A 207 10.23 0.13 6.46
CA HIS A 207 11.41 0.98 6.64
C HIS A 207 11.06 2.47 6.58
N SER A 208 10.21 2.89 5.65
CA SER A 208 9.72 4.27 5.60
C SER A 208 8.98 4.64 6.87
N LEU A 209 8.13 3.75 7.39
CA LEU A 209 7.43 3.94 8.66
C LEU A 209 8.41 4.07 9.85
N ASP A 210 9.41 3.21 9.95
CA ASP A 210 10.44 3.28 11.00
C ASP A 210 11.24 4.59 10.92
N ASN A 211 11.62 5.04 9.72
CA ASN A 211 12.32 6.31 9.54
C ASN A 211 11.50 7.49 10.07
N ILE A 212 10.20 7.48 9.81
CA ILE A 212 9.27 8.49 10.35
C ILE A 212 9.20 8.39 11.87
N VAL A 213 9.03 7.19 12.43
CA VAL A 213 8.95 6.97 13.89
C VAL A 213 10.19 7.49 14.61
N VAL A 214 11.40 7.18 14.10
CA VAL A 214 12.67 7.63 14.71
C VAL A 214 12.77 9.17 14.75
N LYS A 215 12.15 9.88 13.83
CA LYS A 215 12.16 11.35 13.78
C LYS A 215 11.06 11.99 14.64
N LEU A 216 10.06 11.21 15.05
CA LEU A 216 8.96 11.67 15.90
C LEU A 216 9.21 11.39 17.39
N CYS A 217 10.09 10.46 17.74
CA CYS A 217 10.49 10.10 19.10
C CYS A 217 11.81 10.72 19.49
#